data_72cc9c321e066271ec4aac03f45085ba
#
_entry.id   72cc9c321e066271ec4aac03f45085ba
#
_cell.length_a   1.000
_cell.length_b   1.000
_cell.length_c   1.000
_cell.angle_alpha   90.00
_cell.angle_beta   90.00
_cell.angle_gamma   90.00
#
_symmetry.space_group_name_H-M   'P 1'
#
loop_
_entity.id
_entity.type
_entity.pdbx_description
1 polymer ?
#
loop_
_entity_poly.entity_id
_entity_poly.type
_entity_poly.pdbx_seq_one_letter_code
_entity_poly.pdbx_strand_id
1 'polypeptide(L)'
;MVRMSALRNVPVICHSRQIGLLQSISLDAARKRVHALVVSCGMRGKRVVLGQHVQAIADGFILADQDEKYKRVYERAGSPFVRDTTGMLAGCVTDYAVDEQTLEILAAEIMPGYWPASSRQRFWAFAYHSADDPDGGLIVPASLGSGLIVAREGI
;
A
#
# COMPACT_ATOMS: atom_id res chain seq x y z
N MET A 1 1.52 -12.37 -5.20
CA MET A 1 1.77 -11.29 -4.21
C MET A 1 2.78 -10.33 -4.78
N VAL A 2 2.46 -9.06 -4.78
CA VAL A 2 3.30 -8.00 -5.34
C VAL A 2 3.48 -6.85 -4.34
N ARG A 3 4.64 -6.20 -4.36
CA ARG A 3 4.85 -4.95 -3.61
C ARG A 3 4.09 -3.80 -4.26
N MET A 4 3.43 -2.95 -3.46
CA MET A 4 2.78 -1.75 -4.01
C MET A 4 3.75 -0.83 -4.73
N SER A 5 4.98 -0.70 -4.21
CA SER A 5 6.02 0.10 -4.85
C SER A 5 6.41 -0.40 -6.25
N ALA A 6 6.33 -1.72 -6.49
CA ALA A 6 6.62 -2.32 -7.80
C ALA A 6 5.55 -2.03 -8.85
N LEU A 7 4.34 -1.66 -8.43
CA LEU A 7 3.24 -1.31 -9.33
C LEU A 7 3.31 0.13 -9.85
N ARG A 8 4.20 0.96 -9.31
CA ARG A 8 4.35 2.35 -9.76
C ARG A 8 4.79 2.39 -11.22
N ASN A 9 4.17 3.27 -12.01
CA ASN A 9 4.39 3.44 -13.45
C ASN A 9 3.97 2.25 -14.33
N VAL A 10 3.27 1.26 -13.78
CA VAL A 10 2.69 0.17 -14.55
C VAL A 10 1.55 0.71 -15.43
N PRO A 11 1.45 0.32 -16.71
CA PRO A 11 0.34 0.72 -17.56
C PRO A 11 -1.00 0.25 -17.03
N VAL A 12 -2.00 1.12 -17.07
CA VAL A 12 -3.39 0.81 -16.71
C VAL A 12 -4.22 0.78 -17.99
N ILE A 13 -4.86 -0.35 -18.23
CA ILE A 13 -5.67 -0.62 -19.43
C ILE A 13 -7.15 -0.65 -19.01
N CYS A 14 -7.95 0.18 -19.67
CA CYS A 14 -9.40 0.24 -19.45
C CYS A 14 -10.09 0.31 -20.82
N HIS A 15 -11.14 -0.46 -21.02
CA HIS A 15 -11.85 -0.57 -22.30
C HIS A 15 -10.90 -0.84 -23.50
N SER A 16 -9.99 -1.79 -23.33
CA SER A 16 -9.01 -2.20 -24.36
C SER A 16 -8.02 -1.11 -24.79
N ARG A 17 -7.89 -0.06 -24.00
CA ARG A 17 -6.93 1.04 -24.23
C ARG A 17 -6.13 1.34 -22.99
N GLN A 18 -4.86 1.64 -23.16
CA GLN A 18 -4.05 2.21 -22.09
C GLN A 18 -4.54 3.63 -21.80
N ILE A 19 -5.03 3.86 -20.58
CA ILE A 19 -5.48 5.17 -20.13
C ILE A 19 -4.36 6.00 -19.50
N GLY A 20 -3.32 5.36 -19.00
CA GLY A 20 -2.18 6.03 -18.37
C GLY A 20 -1.30 5.07 -17.62
N LEU A 21 -0.49 5.63 -16.70
CA LEU A 21 0.42 4.90 -15.83
C LEU A 21 -0.03 5.05 -14.38
N LEU A 22 0.10 3.98 -13.60
CA LEU A 22 -0.23 4.02 -12.17
C LEU A 22 0.71 5.00 -11.44
N GLN A 23 0.12 5.99 -10.81
CA GLN A 23 0.85 7.01 -10.04
C GLN A 23 0.87 6.67 -8.54
N SER A 24 -0.28 6.35 -7.96
CA SER A 24 -0.40 6.03 -6.54
C SER A 24 -1.56 5.07 -6.28
N ILE A 25 -1.50 4.41 -5.15
CA ILE A 25 -2.51 3.48 -4.66
C ILE A 25 -3.04 4.01 -3.34
N SER A 26 -4.35 4.09 -3.22
CA SER A 26 -5.07 4.45 -2.00
C SER A 26 -5.61 3.18 -1.35
N LEU A 27 -5.47 3.07 -0.04
CA LEU A 27 -6.00 1.96 0.75
C LEU A 27 -7.31 2.37 1.44
N ASP A 28 -8.10 1.39 1.81
CA ASP A 28 -9.25 1.60 2.68
C ASP A 28 -8.82 2.09 4.09
N ALA A 29 -9.76 2.52 4.91
CA ALA A 29 -9.45 3.05 6.25
C ALA A 29 -8.79 2.01 7.16
N ALA A 30 -9.13 0.73 7.01
CA ALA A 30 -8.51 -0.37 7.75
C ALA A 30 -7.14 -0.76 7.20
N ARG A 31 -6.73 -0.24 6.03
CA ARG A 31 -5.50 -0.58 5.29
C ARG A 31 -5.40 -2.08 5.00
N LYS A 32 -6.52 -2.70 4.69
CA LYS A 32 -6.63 -4.14 4.40
C LYS A 32 -6.94 -4.43 2.94
N ARG A 33 -7.37 -3.42 2.17
CA ARG A 33 -7.68 -3.55 0.75
C ARG A 33 -7.27 -2.31 -0.03
N VAL A 34 -6.97 -2.53 -1.30
CA VAL A 34 -6.83 -1.43 -2.26
C VAL A 34 -8.20 -0.78 -2.46
N HIS A 35 -8.29 0.51 -2.18
CA HIS A 35 -9.50 1.30 -2.37
C HIS A 35 -9.57 1.91 -3.77
N ALA A 36 -8.49 2.55 -4.19
CA ALA A 36 -8.44 3.22 -5.49
C ALA A 36 -7.01 3.26 -6.05
N LEU A 37 -6.94 3.29 -7.38
CA LEU A 37 -5.72 3.51 -8.14
C LEU A 37 -5.80 4.90 -8.79
N VAL A 38 -4.82 5.75 -8.55
CA VAL A 38 -4.69 7.04 -9.22
C VAL A 38 -3.78 6.86 -10.43
N VAL A 39 -4.32 7.18 -11.60
CA VAL A 39 -3.66 6.97 -12.90
C VAL A 39 -3.28 8.31 -13.49
N SER A 40 -2.01 8.48 -13.83
CA SER A 40 -1.52 9.65 -14.56
C SER A 40 -1.74 9.46 -16.06
N CYS A 41 -2.50 10.35 -16.65
CA CYS A 41 -2.83 10.34 -18.09
C CYS A 41 -2.01 11.39 -18.87
N GLY A 42 -0.85 11.78 -18.38
CA GLY A 42 0.01 12.81 -18.96
C GLY A 42 -0.68 14.18 -18.97
N MET A 43 -0.71 14.85 -20.13
CA MET A 43 -1.32 16.18 -20.26
C MET A 43 -2.84 16.20 -20.03
N ARG A 44 -3.50 15.04 -20.06
CA ARG A 44 -4.94 14.91 -19.77
C ARG A 44 -5.25 14.92 -18.27
N GLY A 45 -4.24 15.03 -17.40
CA GLY A 45 -4.39 15.02 -15.95
C GLY A 45 -4.44 13.62 -15.36
N LYS A 46 -5.35 13.40 -14.41
CA LYS A 46 -5.45 12.14 -13.66
C LYS A 46 -6.83 11.52 -13.82
N ARG A 47 -6.87 10.19 -13.77
CA ARG A 47 -8.08 9.37 -13.67
C ARG A 47 -7.98 8.48 -12.44
N VAL A 48 -9.09 7.92 -12.01
CA VAL A 48 -9.17 7.00 -10.88
C VAL A 48 -9.83 5.71 -11.30
N VAL A 49 -9.26 4.60 -10.88
CA VAL A 49 -9.87 3.27 -10.94
C VAL A 49 -10.14 2.81 -9.52
N LEU A 50 -11.38 2.59 -9.17
CA LEU A 50 -11.73 2.03 -7.86
C LEU A 50 -11.31 0.56 -7.78
N GLY A 51 -10.93 0.09 -6.59
CA GLY A 51 -10.47 -1.29 -6.40
C GLY A 51 -11.46 -2.32 -6.92
N GLN A 52 -12.77 -2.09 -6.75
CA GLN A 52 -13.83 -2.96 -7.26
C GLN A 52 -13.87 -3.07 -8.80
N HIS A 53 -13.25 -2.14 -9.52
CA HIS A 53 -13.18 -2.12 -10.98
C HIS A 53 -11.84 -2.63 -11.53
N VAL A 54 -10.92 -3.04 -10.67
CA VAL A 54 -9.69 -3.72 -11.07
C VAL A 54 -10.01 -5.19 -11.33
N GLN A 55 -9.79 -5.65 -12.55
CA GLN A 55 -10.06 -7.02 -12.96
C GLN A 55 -8.85 -7.94 -12.76
N ALA A 56 -7.65 -7.43 -12.99
CA ALA A 56 -6.42 -8.17 -12.83
C ALA A 56 -5.21 -7.23 -12.66
N ILE A 57 -4.27 -7.68 -11.86
CA ILE A 57 -2.89 -7.18 -11.87
C ILE A 57 -2.04 -8.29 -12.46
N ALA A 58 -1.47 -8.04 -13.62
CA ALA A 58 -0.61 -8.97 -14.32
C ALA A 58 0.79 -8.41 -14.47
N ASP A 59 1.73 -9.27 -14.88
CA ASP A 59 3.10 -8.82 -15.14
C ASP A 59 3.13 -7.72 -16.19
N GLY A 60 3.42 -6.52 -15.72
CA GLY A 60 3.61 -5.35 -16.59
C GLY A 60 2.37 -4.54 -16.90
N PHE A 61 1.16 -4.87 -16.41
CA PHE A 61 -0.03 -4.03 -16.59
C PHE A 61 -1.14 -4.30 -15.57
N ILE A 62 -2.05 -3.35 -15.45
CA ILE A 62 -3.27 -3.45 -14.65
C ILE A 62 -4.47 -3.36 -15.60
N LEU A 63 -5.37 -4.32 -15.51
CA LEU A 63 -6.61 -4.35 -16.28
C LEU A 63 -7.77 -3.88 -15.42
N ALA A 64 -8.54 -2.93 -15.94
CA ALA A 64 -9.75 -2.39 -15.31
C ALA A 64 -10.92 -2.38 -16.27
N ASP A 65 -12.14 -2.45 -15.74
CA ASP A 65 -13.37 -2.38 -16.54
C ASP A 65 -13.97 -0.97 -16.54
N GLN A 66 -13.65 -0.15 -15.58
CA GLN A 66 -14.18 1.21 -15.46
C GLN A 66 -13.19 2.14 -14.80
N ASP A 67 -13.11 3.39 -15.28
CA ASP A 67 -12.39 4.49 -14.67
C ASP A 67 -13.34 5.67 -14.43
N GLU A 68 -12.95 6.57 -13.53
CA GLU A 68 -13.75 7.72 -13.17
C GLU A 68 -12.91 8.99 -13.02
N LYS A 69 -13.60 10.11 -12.84
CA LYS A 69 -12.99 11.41 -12.66
C LYS A 69 -12.16 11.46 -11.37
N TYR A 70 -10.94 11.98 -11.47
CA TYR A 70 -10.08 12.19 -10.32
C TYR A 70 -10.68 13.16 -9.30
N LYS A 71 -10.52 12.81 -8.02
CA LYS A 71 -10.78 13.69 -6.87
C LYS A 71 -9.62 13.59 -5.90
N ARG A 72 -9.20 14.71 -5.33
CA ARG A 72 -8.05 14.78 -4.41
C ARG A 72 -8.18 13.85 -3.18
N VAL A 73 -9.39 13.52 -2.77
CA VAL A 73 -9.65 12.60 -1.65
C VAL A 73 -8.99 11.23 -1.83
N TYR A 74 -8.77 10.78 -3.07
CA TYR A 74 -8.12 9.50 -3.37
C TYR A 74 -6.61 9.50 -3.14
N GLU A 75 -5.98 10.65 -2.92
CA GLU A 75 -4.54 10.76 -2.62
C GLU A 75 -4.26 10.98 -1.12
N ARG A 76 -5.24 10.89 -0.26
CA ARG A 76 -5.02 10.95 1.18
C ARG A 76 -4.27 9.71 1.63
N ALA A 77 -2.98 9.90 1.92
CA ALA A 77 -2.19 8.92 2.64
C ALA A 77 -2.55 9.01 4.13
N GLY A 78 -2.80 7.87 4.76
CA GLY A 78 -2.86 7.81 6.22
C GLY A 78 -1.47 8.02 6.83
N SER A 79 -1.40 8.20 8.15
CA SER A 79 -0.13 8.33 8.87
C SER A 79 0.78 7.13 8.59
N PRO A 80 2.07 7.35 8.25
CA PRO A 80 3.02 6.26 8.05
C PRO A 80 3.52 5.65 9.37
N PHE A 81 3.21 6.27 10.51
CA PHE A 81 3.73 5.83 11.80
C PHE A 81 3.14 4.49 12.24
N VAL A 82 3.97 3.68 12.89
CA VAL A 82 3.60 2.40 13.46
C VAL A 82 3.91 2.42 14.95
N ARG A 83 2.91 2.08 15.75
CA ARG A 83 3.04 1.91 17.21
C ARG A 83 2.80 0.46 17.58
N ASP A 84 3.37 0.03 18.68
CA ASP A 84 3.01 -1.26 19.27
C ASP A 84 1.75 -1.13 20.15
N THR A 85 1.26 -2.25 20.66
CA THR A 85 0.09 -2.29 21.54
C THR A 85 0.30 -1.61 22.89
N THR A 86 1.53 -1.24 23.25
CA THR A 86 1.85 -0.44 24.45
C THR A 86 1.84 1.06 24.15
N GLY A 87 1.66 1.46 22.88
CA GLY A 87 1.66 2.84 22.41
C GLY A 87 3.05 3.37 22.05
N MET A 88 4.10 2.58 22.15
CA MET A 88 5.46 2.99 21.77
C MET A 88 5.62 3.01 20.26
N LEU A 89 6.36 3.99 19.75
CA LEU A 89 6.67 4.09 18.33
C LEU A 89 7.58 2.92 17.92
N ALA A 90 7.07 2.09 17.00
CA ALA A 90 7.79 0.94 16.46
C ALA A 90 8.53 1.25 15.15
N GLY A 91 8.07 2.24 14.39
CA GLY A 91 8.70 2.63 13.12
C GLY A 91 7.74 3.33 12.17
N CYS A 92 8.05 3.21 10.87
CA CYS A 92 7.23 3.74 9.78
C CYS A 92 6.97 2.66 8.74
N VAL A 93 5.75 2.67 8.16
CA VAL A 93 5.44 1.86 6.98
C VAL A 93 6.19 2.41 5.77
N THR A 94 6.85 1.54 5.04
CA THR A 94 7.57 1.88 3.81
C THR A 94 6.92 1.30 2.55
N ASP A 95 6.21 0.18 2.68
CA ASP A 95 5.53 -0.47 1.56
C ASP A 95 4.43 -1.42 2.06
N TYR A 96 3.65 -1.96 1.13
CA TYR A 96 2.65 -2.99 1.39
C TYR A 96 2.80 -4.14 0.38
N ALA A 97 2.49 -5.35 0.81
CA ALA A 97 2.32 -6.50 -0.05
C ALA A 97 0.84 -6.68 -0.38
N VAL A 98 0.53 -6.79 -1.66
CA VAL A 98 -0.84 -6.89 -2.20
C VAL A 98 -1.03 -8.23 -2.87
N ASP A 99 -2.17 -8.84 -2.64
CA ASP A 99 -2.63 -9.98 -3.44
C ASP A 99 -3.16 -9.47 -4.79
N GLU A 100 -2.60 -9.97 -5.89
CA GLU A 100 -2.94 -9.51 -7.25
C GLU A 100 -4.36 -9.89 -7.69
N GLN A 101 -4.96 -10.90 -7.07
CA GLN A 101 -6.28 -11.39 -7.42
C GLN A 101 -7.38 -10.74 -6.58
N THR A 102 -7.14 -10.63 -5.28
CA THR A 102 -8.16 -10.15 -4.33
C THR A 102 -8.03 -8.67 -4.00
N LEU A 103 -6.88 -8.05 -4.30
CA LEU A 103 -6.48 -6.70 -3.90
C LEU A 103 -6.43 -6.50 -2.38
N GLU A 104 -6.32 -7.59 -1.64
CA GLU A 104 -6.13 -7.56 -0.20
C GLU A 104 -4.68 -7.23 0.15
N ILE A 105 -4.49 -6.48 1.22
CA ILE A 105 -3.17 -6.19 1.77
C ILE A 105 -2.78 -7.34 2.68
N LEU A 106 -1.74 -8.05 2.30
CA LEU A 106 -1.26 -9.22 3.00
C LEU A 106 -0.31 -8.88 4.15
N ALA A 107 0.51 -7.83 3.95
CA ALA A 107 1.47 -7.40 4.96
C ALA A 107 1.87 -5.92 4.75
N ALA A 108 2.34 -5.28 5.81
CA ALA A 108 2.97 -3.97 5.78
C ALA A 108 4.48 -4.10 6.01
N GLU A 109 5.29 -3.50 5.15
CA GLU A 109 6.73 -3.39 5.36
C GLU A 109 7.00 -2.23 6.33
N ILE A 110 7.72 -2.50 7.40
CA ILE A 110 8.01 -1.54 8.44
C ILE A 110 9.53 -1.34 8.55
N MET A 111 9.93 -0.07 8.56
CA MET A 111 11.28 0.34 8.89
C MET A 111 11.30 0.79 10.35
N PRO A 112 12.10 0.16 11.22
CA PRO A 112 12.20 0.54 12.63
C PRO A 112 12.69 1.97 12.81
N GLY A 113 12.06 2.73 13.73
CA GLY A 113 12.32 4.15 13.93
C GLY A 113 13.49 4.51 14.82
N TYR A 114 14.10 3.55 15.53
CA TYR A 114 15.01 3.84 16.66
C TYR A 114 16.41 3.26 16.54
N TRP A 115 16.88 2.92 15.36
CA TRP A 115 18.22 2.36 15.25
C TRP A 115 19.18 3.34 14.59
N PRO A 116 20.44 3.37 15.09
CA PRO A 116 21.47 4.08 14.36
C PRO A 116 21.52 3.54 12.93
N ALA A 117 21.86 4.38 11.98
CA ALA A 117 21.76 4.16 10.54
C ALA A 117 22.44 2.88 9.99
N SER A 118 23.02 2.04 10.83
CA SER A 118 23.67 0.79 10.51
C SER A 118 22.75 -0.42 10.36
N SER A 119 21.54 -0.41 10.92
CA SER A 119 20.59 -1.50 10.73
C SER A 119 19.45 -1.08 9.81
N ARG A 120 19.63 -1.28 8.52
CA ARG A 120 18.60 -1.11 7.49
C ARG A 120 17.64 -2.29 7.42
N GLN A 121 17.46 -3.06 8.49
CA GLN A 121 16.55 -4.19 8.50
C GLN A 121 15.12 -3.69 8.44
N ARG A 122 14.45 -3.98 7.34
CA ARG A 122 13.02 -3.86 7.18
C ARG A 122 12.37 -5.19 7.50
N PHE A 123 11.14 -5.16 7.99
CA PHE A 123 10.40 -6.37 8.29
C PHE A 123 8.96 -6.28 7.80
N TRP A 124 8.35 -7.43 7.57
CA TRP A 124 6.97 -7.54 7.14
C TRP A 124 6.06 -7.87 8.34
N ALA A 125 5.11 -7.01 8.62
CA ALA A 125 4.06 -7.26 9.60
C ALA A 125 2.83 -7.82 8.91
N PHE A 126 2.48 -9.06 9.18
CA PHE A 126 1.28 -9.73 8.66
C PHE A 126 0.07 -9.50 9.56
N ALA A 127 0.28 -9.18 10.83
CA ALA A 127 -0.77 -8.84 11.79
C ALA A 127 -0.61 -7.37 12.20
N TYR A 128 -1.60 -6.57 11.90
CA TYR A 128 -1.68 -5.16 12.30
C TYR A 128 -3.13 -4.69 12.28
N HIS A 129 -3.39 -3.60 12.98
CA HIS A 129 -4.65 -2.88 12.96
C HIS A 129 -4.40 -1.43 12.55
N SER A 130 -5.33 -0.82 11.85
CA SER A 130 -5.36 0.63 11.70
C SER A 130 -5.85 1.24 13.03
N ALA A 131 -5.21 2.31 13.48
CA ALA A 131 -5.72 3.05 14.62
C ALA A 131 -7.08 3.68 14.28
N ASP A 132 -7.97 3.79 15.26
CA ASP A 132 -9.31 4.41 15.06
C ASP A 132 -9.21 5.89 14.69
N ASP A 133 -8.13 6.56 15.11
CA ASP A 133 -7.81 7.92 14.70
C ASP A 133 -7.24 7.91 13.27
N PRO A 134 -7.78 8.72 12.34
CA PRO A 134 -7.25 8.85 10.98
C PRO A 134 -5.76 9.20 10.92
N ASP A 135 -5.25 9.89 11.93
CA ASP A 135 -3.84 10.28 12.05
C ASP A 135 -3.02 9.26 12.86
N GLY A 136 -3.63 8.23 13.41
CA GLY A 136 -3.04 7.30 14.37
C GLY A 136 -2.10 6.25 13.78
N GLY A 137 -2.11 6.05 12.47
CA GLY A 137 -1.23 5.07 11.81
C GLY A 137 -1.61 3.61 12.03
N LEU A 138 -0.61 2.72 12.06
CA LEU A 138 -0.80 1.29 12.31
C LEU A 138 -0.42 0.90 13.73
N ILE A 139 -1.10 -0.12 14.24
CA ILE A 139 -0.80 -0.76 15.52
C ILE A 139 -0.38 -2.21 15.26
N VAL A 140 0.79 -2.58 15.75
CA VAL A 140 1.35 -3.93 15.65
C VAL A 140 1.48 -4.57 17.04
N PRO A 141 1.48 -5.90 17.13
CA PRO A 141 1.73 -6.57 18.41
C PRO A 141 3.07 -6.17 19.04
N ALA A 142 3.13 -6.02 20.35
CA ALA A 142 4.35 -5.63 21.07
C ALA A 142 5.51 -6.62 20.89
N SER A 143 5.22 -7.89 20.60
CA SER A 143 6.22 -8.92 20.29
C SER A 143 7.04 -8.60 19.02
N LEU A 144 6.53 -7.78 18.14
CA LEU A 144 7.28 -7.32 16.96
C LEU A 144 8.37 -6.30 17.32
N GLY A 145 8.20 -5.57 18.43
CA GLY A 145 9.21 -4.63 18.95
C GLY A 145 10.39 -5.32 19.68
N SER A 146 10.25 -6.59 20.06
CA SER A 146 11.25 -7.32 20.84
C SER A 146 12.19 -8.22 20.02
N GLY A 147 12.31 -8.01 18.72
CA GLY A 147 13.40 -8.60 17.91
C GLY A 147 13.11 -9.97 17.30
N LEU A 148 11.88 -10.47 17.36
CA LEU A 148 11.51 -11.72 16.69
C LEU A 148 10.79 -11.43 15.37
N ILE A 149 11.51 -10.86 14.42
CA ILE A 149 10.97 -10.64 13.10
C ILE A 149 11.85 -11.36 12.09
N VAL A 150 11.33 -12.47 11.64
CA VAL A 150 11.91 -13.20 10.53
C VAL A 150 11.77 -12.35 9.29
N ALA A 151 12.87 -11.73 8.86
CA ALA A 151 13.01 -11.28 7.49
C ALA A 151 12.90 -12.54 6.62
N ARG A 152 11.73 -12.85 6.09
CA ARG A 152 11.62 -13.81 5.00
C ARG A 152 12.18 -13.12 3.76
N GLU A 153 13.41 -13.44 3.40
CA GLU A 153 13.91 -13.23 2.06
C GLU A 153 12.97 -13.96 1.10
N GLY A 154 12.40 -13.26 0.14
CA GLY A 154 11.62 -13.88 -0.93
C GLY A 154 10.23 -13.32 -1.19
N ILE A 155 9.96 -12.03 -0.88
CA ILE A 155 8.81 -11.32 -1.45
C ILE A 155 9.28 -10.29 -2.47
#